data_8015d7ecd003e1eea02665772be45b22
#
_entry.id   8015d7ecd003e1eea02665772be45b22
#
_cell.length_a   1.000
_cell.length_b   1.000
_cell.length_c   1.000
_cell.angle_alpha   90.00
_cell.angle_beta   90.00
_cell.angle_gamma   90.00
#
_symmetry.space_group_name_H-M   'P 1'
#
loop_
_entity.id
_entity.type
_entity.pdbx_description
1 polymer ?
#
loop_
_entity_poly.entity_id
_entity_poly.type
_entity_poly.pdbx_seq_one_letter_code
_entity_poly.pdbx_strand_id
1 'polypeptide(L)'
;MSSFFDYNNKFIQIMNKAADMMITSTMWILLCLTVVCIGPASTAIYHAMAKAVRYERESAFKEFWRSFKQNFWKSLFFGLLLTVFAVSIYFVDITANYDFLFNNAAPDGWALFGLIFKVVVLAILGLYVFPVISRFNMPIPRIFVSSLLLSIRHLLSTVFMLVVLFIAGYATISYPYLVFVLPGAFAFLQTFPMEKIMRAHMTEEDRVEDESVDQWYLDIENKE
;
A
#
# COMPACT_ATOMS: atom_id res chain seq x y z
N MET A 1 -7.14 -37.93 -14.78
CA MET A 1 -7.85 -36.70 -14.37
C MET A 1 -7.34 -36.09 -13.03
N SER A 2 -6.41 -36.75 -12.34
CA SER A 2 -5.86 -36.28 -11.04
C SER A 2 -4.74 -35.20 -11.13
N SER A 3 -4.17 -35.00 -12.31
CA SER A 3 -3.03 -34.05 -12.49
C SER A 3 -3.43 -32.57 -12.61
N PHE A 4 -4.70 -32.24 -12.80
CA PHE A 4 -5.16 -30.86 -12.92
C PHE A 4 -5.37 -30.18 -11.54
N PHE A 5 -5.57 -30.96 -10.49
CA PHE A 5 -5.79 -30.47 -9.12
C PHE A 5 -4.56 -30.62 -8.21
N ASP A 6 -3.39 -30.89 -8.81
CA ASP A 6 -2.16 -30.98 -8.04
C ASP A 6 -1.75 -29.56 -7.61
N TYR A 7 -1.59 -29.33 -6.29
CA TYR A 7 -1.20 -28.04 -5.68
C TYR A 7 0.12 -27.50 -6.25
N ASN A 8 0.95 -28.37 -6.83
CA ASN A 8 2.19 -28.01 -7.53
C ASN A 8 1.98 -27.44 -8.95
N ASN A 9 0.73 -27.39 -9.45
CA ASN A 9 0.47 -26.86 -10.78
C ASN A 9 0.57 -25.32 -10.73
N LYS A 10 1.49 -24.74 -11.53
CA LYS A 10 1.69 -23.28 -11.66
C LYS A 10 0.38 -22.52 -11.90
N PHE A 11 -0.56 -23.12 -12.59
CA PHE A 11 -1.87 -22.52 -12.87
C PHE A 11 -2.68 -22.34 -11.58
N ILE A 12 -2.71 -23.35 -10.70
CA ILE A 12 -3.42 -23.30 -9.42
C ILE A 12 -2.76 -22.27 -8.49
N GLN A 13 -1.43 -22.19 -8.46
CA GLN A 13 -0.72 -21.17 -7.69
C GLN A 13 -1.06 -19.75 -8.16
N ILE A 14 -1.14 -19.50 -9.47
CA ILE A 14 -1.55 -18.20 -10.02
C ILE A 14 -3.00 -17.88 -9.64
N MET A 15 -3.91 -18.86 -9.75
CA MET A 15 -5.31 -18.68 -9.36
C MET A 15 -5.44 -18.34 -7.86
N ASN A 16 -4.70 -19.04 -6.99
CA ASN A 16 -4.71 -18.77 -5.55
C ASN A 16 -4.19 -17.36 -5.26
N LYS A 17 -3.09 -16.93 -5.89
CA LYS A 17 -2.58 -15.55 -5.75
C LYS A 17 -3.60 -14.51 -6.22
N ALA A 18 -4.29 -14.77 -7.33
CA ALA A 18 -5.35 -13.89 -7.82
C ALA A 18 -6.54 -13.82 -6.84
N ALA A 19 -6.94 -14.96 -6.28
CA ALA A 19 -8.00 -15.01 -5.27
C ALA A 19 -7.61 -14.24 -4.00
N ASP A 20 -6.38 -14.38 -3.52
CA ASP A 20 -5.87 -13.64 -2.38
C ASP A 20 -5.85 -12.12 -2.63
N MET A 21 -5.48 -11.69 -3.85
CA MET A 21 -5.56 -10.28 -4.25
C MET A 21 -6.99 -9.76 -4.25
N MET A 22 -7.96 -10.55 -4.73
CA MET A 22 -9.38 -10.17 -4.73
C MET A 22 -9.94 -10.08 -3.30
N ILE A 23 -9.64 -11.05 -2.46
CA ILE A 23 -10.08 -11.07 -1.05
C ILE A 23 -9.55 -9.84 -0.31
N THR A 24 -8.27 -9.58 -0.40
CA THR A 24 -7.64 -8.44 0.30
C THR A 24 -8.08 -7.09 -0.26
N SER A 25 -8.31 -6.97 -1.57
CA SER A 25 -8.88 -5.78 -2.19
C SER A 25 -10.30 -5.51 -1.69
N THR A 26 -11.14 -6.56 -1.61
CA THR A 26 -12.50 -6.44 -1.09
C THR A 26 -12.51 -5.98 0.37
N MET A 27 -11.64 -6.57 1.20
CA MET A 27 -11.49 -6.14 2.60
C MET A 27 -11.03 -4.69 2.70
N TRP A 28 -10.07 -4.29 1.87
CA TRP A 28 -9.59 -2.92 1.81
C TRP A 28 -10.71 -1.94 1.46
N ILE A 29 -11.53 -2.25 0.43
CA ILE A 29 -12.68 -1.42 0.04
C ILE A 29 -13.67 -1.28 1.17
N LEU A 30 -14.08 -2.39 1.80
CA LEU A 30 -15.05 -2.38 2.90
C LEU A 30 -14.58 -1.51 4.07
N LEU A 31 -13.28 -1.57 4.41
CA LEU A 31 -12.72 -0.75 5.47
C LEU A 31 -12.54 0.71 5.05
N CYS A 32 -12.24 0.98 3.78
CA CYS A 32 -12.12 2.35 3.25
C CYS A 32 -13.45 3.10 3.20
N LEU A 33 -14.60 2.40 3.21
CA LEU A 33 -15.91 3.05 3.37
C LEU A 33 -16.00 3.86 4.67
N THR A 34 -15.29 3.41 5.70
CA THR A 34 -15.09 4.21 6.91
C THR A 34 -13.81 5.04 6.73
N VAL A 35 -13.87 6.22 6.21
CA VAL A 35 -12.72 7.10 5.87
C VAL A 35 -11.56 7.02 6.87
N VAL A 36 -11.89 6.80 8.14
CA VAL A 36 -10.96 6.63 9.26
C VAL A 36 -10.01 5.42 9.09
N CYS A 37 -10.49 4.34 8.48
CA CYS A 37 -9.72 3.09 8.34
C CYS A 37 -8.85 3.02 7.07
N ILE A 38 -8.79 4.07 6.24
CA ILE A 38 -7.97 4.09 5.01
C ILE A 38 -6.50 3.77 5.34
N GLY A 39 -5.92 4.39 6.37
CA GLY A 39 -4.55 4.16 6.78
C GLY A 39 -4.29 2.71 7.24
N PRO A 40 -5.00 2.21 8.26
CA PRO A 40 -4.87 0.82 8.70
C PRO A 40 -5.12 -0.21 7.61
N ALA A 41 -6.11 0.01 6.75
CA ALA A 41 -6.41 -0.88 5.63
C ALA A 41 -5.27 -0.90 4.59
N SER A 42 -4.67 0.28 4.29
CA SER A 42 -3.56 0.39 3.33
C SER A 42 -2.27 -0.27 3.86
N THR A 43 -2.00 -0.19 5.16
CA THR A 43 -0.90 -0.92 5.79
C THR A 43 -1.16 -2.43 5.75
N ALA A 44 -2.39 -2.85 6.05
CA ALA A 44 -2.77 -4.26 6.10
C ALA A 44 -2.72 -4.94 4.73
N ILE A 45 -3.21 -4.28 3.66
CA ILE A 45 -3.15 -4.85 2.30
C ILE A 45 -1.70 -5.02 1.82
N TYR A 46 -0.83 -4.03 2.09
CA TYR A 46 0.59 -4.16 1.77
C TYR A 46 1.23 -5.35 2.50
N HIS A 47 0.98 -5.48 3.81
CA HIS A 47 1.50 -6.57 4.63
C HIS A 47 1.04 -7.94 4.11
N ALA A 48 -0.26 -8.09 3.85
CA ALA A 48 -0.83 -9.32 3.33
C ALA A 48 -0.21 -9.70 1.98
N MET A 49 -0.03 -8.73 1.07
CA MET A 49 0.60 -8.97 -0.22
C MET A 49 2.08 -9.36 -0.08
N ALA A 50 2.80 -8.74 0.83
CA ALA A 50 4.21 -9.07 1.07
C ALA A 50 4.38 -10.46 1.70
N LYS A 51 3.62 -10.79 2.74
CA LYS A 51 3.79 -12.05 3.50
C LYS A 51 3.09 -13.24 2.84
N ALA A 52 1.80 -13.13 2.52
CA ALA A 52 1.02 -14.24 2.01
C ALA A 52 1.29 -14.50 0.51
N VAL A 53 1.19 -13.47 -0.34
CA VAL A 53 1.25 -13.68 -1.79
C VAL A 53 2.69 -13.82 -2.29
N ARG A 54 3.62 -13.01 -1.77
CA ARG A 54 5.01 -13.03 -2.23
C ARG A 54 5.82 -14.15 -1.58
N TYR A 55 5.65 -14.37 -0.25
CA TYR A 55 6.41 -15.38 0.48
C TYR A 55 5.65 -16.68 0.73
N GLU A 56 4.41 -16.80 0.23
CA GLU A 56 3.58 -18.01 0.26
C GLU A 56 3.40 -18.62 1.66
N ARG A 57 3.28 -17.76 2.69
CA ARG A 57 3.23 -18.21 4.08
C ARG A 57 1.81 -18.56 4.52
N GLU A 58 1.06 -17.65 5.08
CA GLU A 58 -0.31 -17.91 5.53
C GLU A 58 -1.37 -17.38 4.55
N SER A 59 -2.66 -17.61 4.87
CA SER A 59 -3.75 -17.04 4.07
C SER A 59 -3.71 -15.51 4.13
N ALA A 60 -3.88 -14.85 3.00
CA ALA A 60 -3.86 -13.40 2.88
C ALA A 60 -4.89 -12.71 3.80
N PHE A 61 -6.02 -13.38 4.08
CA PHE A 61 -7.04 -12.92 5.01
C PHE A 61 -6.50 -12.80 6.45
N LYS A 62 -5.80 -13.83 6.95
CA LYS A 62 -5.24 -13.82 8.32
C LYS A 62 -4.16 -12.76 8.46
N GLU A 63 -3.24 -12.66 7.49
CA GLU A 63 -2.16 -11.67 7.50
C GLU A 63 -2.69 -10.24 7.41
N PHE A 64 -3.73 -10.01 6.59
CA PHE A 64 -4.39 -8.71 6.51
C PHE A 64 -4.95 -8.29 7.88
N TRP A 65 -5.74 -9.15 8.51
CA TRP A 65 -6.41 -8.85 9.77
C TRP A 65 -5.45 -8.70 10.94
N ARG A 66 -4.37 -9.47 10.93
CA ARG A 66 -3.29 -9.37 11.90
C ARG A 66 -2.59 -8.02 11.81
N SER A 67 -2.11 -7.65 10.62
CA SER A 67 -1.44 -6.36 10.41
C SER A 67 -2.36 -5.18 10.71
N PHE A 68 -3.64 -5.28 10.33
CA PHE A 68 -4.65 -4.28 10.65
C PHE A 68 -4.72 -4.00 12.15
N LYS A 69 -4.78 -5.04 12.99
CA LYS A 69 -4.85 -4.90 14.45
C LYS A 69 -3.53 -4.37 15.04
N GLN A 70 -2.40 -4.92 14.61
CA GLN A 70 -1.08 -4.58 15.17
C GLN A 70 -0.68 -3.14 14.89
N ASN A 71 -0.93 -2.67 13.68
CA ASN A 71 -0.50 -1.35 13.22
C ASN A 71 -1.60 -0.28 13.27
N PHE A 72 -2.76 -0.60 13.86
CA PHE A 72 -3.96 0.22 13.81
C PHE A 72 -3.71 1.68 14.19
N TRP A 73 -3.17 1.95 15.38
CA TRP A 73 -3.00 3.31 15.90
C TRP A 73 -2.03 4.15 15.10
N LYS A 74 -0.89 3.57 14.72
CA LYS A 74 0.13 4.29 13.92
C LYS A 74 -0.40 4.61 12.52
N SER A 75 -0.99 3.62 11.87
CA SER A 75 -1.56 3.78 10.53
C SER A 75 -2.77 4.69 10.51
N LEU A 76 -3.58 4.67 11.58
CA LEU A 76 -4.71 5.59 11.76
C LEU A 76 -4.25 7.05 11.77
N PHE A 77 -3.22 7.34 12.56
CA PHE A 77 -2.66 8.70 12.65
C PHE A 77 -2.20 9.20 11.26
N PHE A 78 -1.40 8.41 10.55
CA PHE A 78 -0.93 8.80 9.22
C PHE A 78 -2.06 8.81 8.18
N GLY A 79 -3.00 7.89 8.26
CA GLY A 79 -4.18 7.86 7.40
C GLY A 79 -5.02 9.13 7.53
N LEU A 80 -5.31 9.56 8.75
CA LEU A 80 -6.03 10.80 9.01
C LEU A 80 -5.23 12.02 8.56
N LEU A 81 -3.93 12.08 8.82
CA LEU A 81 -3.06 13.16 8.37
C LEU A 81 -3.08 13.30 6.84
N LEU A 82 -2.93 12.20 6.11
CA LEU A 82 -2.96 12.21 4.65
C LEU A 82 -4.36 12.55 4.11
N THR A 83 -5.42 12.08 4.78
CA THR A 83 -6.81 12.42 4.42
C THR A 83 -7.09 13.91 4.58
N VAL A 84 -6.69 14.51 5.72
CA VAL A 84 -6.82 15.96 5.95
C VAL A 84 -6.04 16.74 4.89
N PHE A 85 -4.83 16.28 4.55
CA PHE A 85 -4.03 16.91 3.51
C PHE A 85 -4.69 16.80 2.11
N ALA A 86 -5.27 15.64 1.77
CA ALA A 86 -6.01 15.43 0.54
C ALA A 86 -7.27 16.31 0.45
N VAL A 87 -8.02 16.42 1.56
CA VAL A 87 -9.19 17.31 1.67
C VAL A 87 -8.78 18.76 1.52
N SER A 88 -7.67 19.19 2.11
CA SER A 88 -7.12 20.53 1.94
C SER A 88 -6.79 20.83 0.46
N ILE A 89 -6.18 19.88 -0.25
CA ILE A 89 -5.93 20.02 -1.70
C ILE A 89 -7.25 20.20 -2.43
N TYR A 90 -8.26 19.39 -2.13
CA TYR A 90 -9.55 19.47 -2.79
C TYR A 90 -10.23 20.85 -2.59
N PHE A 91 -10.34 21.30 -1.35
CA PHE A 91 -11.07 22.55 -1.06
C PHE A 91 -10.30 23.82 -1.41
N VAL A 92 -8.98 23.84 -1.27
CA VAL A 92 -8.18 25.04 -1.50
C VAL A 92 -7.69 25.12 -2.93
N ASP A 93 -7.09 24.06 -3.44
CA ASP A 93 -6.41 24.12 -4.74
C ASP A 93 -7.34 23.87 -5.91
N ILE A 94 -8.31 22.94 -5.80
CA ILE A 94 -9.27 22.67 -6.88
C ILE A 94 -10.25 23.84 -7.00
N THR A 95 -10.70 24.42 -5.89
CA THR A 95 -11.57 25.61 -5.91
C THR A 95 -10.86 26.83 -6.48
N ALA A 96 -9.57 27.05 -6.11
CA ALA A 96 -8.79 28.15 -6.65
C ALA A 96 -8.51 28.03 -8.17
N ASN A 97 -8.40 26.78 -8.67
CA ASN A 97 -8.17 26.50 -10.08
C ASN A 97 -9.46 26.12 -10.83
N TYR A 98 -10.65 26.35 -10.25
CA TYR A 98 -11.92 25.92 -10.83
C TYR A 98 -12.12 26.44 -12.25
N ASP A 99 -11.86 27.72 -12.50
CA ASP A 99 -12.07 28.36 -13.80
C ASP A 99 -11.12 27.76 -14.88
N PHE A 100 -9.91 27.40 -14.51
CA PHE A 100 -8.99 26.67 -15.40
C PHE A 100 -9.46 25.24 -15.65
N LEU A 101 -9.83 24.51 -14.61
CA LEU A 101 -10.17 23.09 -14.72
C LEU A 101 -11.50 22.83 -15.43
N PHE A 102 -12.48 23.74 -15.28
CA PHE A 102 -13.84 23.52 -15.76
C PHE A 102 -14.33 24.53 -16.80
N ASN A 103 -13.77 25.74 -16.85
CA ASN A 103 -14.22 26.83 -17.74
C ASN A 103 -13.20 27.18 -18.83
N ASN A 104 -12.14 26.36 -19.05
CA ASN A 104 -11.09 26.59 -20.05
C ASN A 104 -10.40 27.98 -19.94
N ALA A 105 -10.37 28.58 -18.75
CA ALA A 105 -9.61 29.79 -18.53
C ALA A 105 -8.09 29.53 -18.63
N ALA A 106 -7.29 30.56 -18.85
CA ALA A 106 -5.85 30.43 -18.85
C ALA A 106 -5.35 29.99 -17.45
N PRO A 107 -4.46 28.99 -17.37
CA PRO A 107 -3.95 28.52 -16.08
C PRO A 107 -3.10 29.58 -15.41
N ASP A 108 -3.31 29.81 -14.11
CA ASP A 108 -2.30 30.45 -13.28
C ASP A 108 -1.17 29.44 -13.03
N GLY A 109 -0.03 29.67 -13.66
CA GLY A 109 1.11 28.74 -13.64
C GLY A 109 1.59 28.42 -12.22
N TRP A 110 1.52 29.38 -11.30
CA TRP A 110 1.93 29.17 -9.91
C TRP A 110 0.93 28.31 -9.12
N ALA A 111 -0.35 28.53 -9.32
CA ALA A 111 -1.40 27.75 -8.67
C ALA A 111 -1.40 26.31 -9.18
N LEU A 112 -1.25 26.08 -10.49
CA LEU A 112 -1.14 24.76 -11.08
C LEU A 112 0.11 24.02 -10.61
N PHE A 113 1.26 24.67 -10.56
CA PHE A 113 2.48 24.10 -10.03
C PHE A 113 2.32 23.69 -8.55
N GLY A 114 1.71 24.54 -7.74
CA GLY A 114 1.41 24.26 -6.32
C GLY A 114 0.50 23.04 -6.15
N LEU A 115 -0.54 22.92 -6.96
CA LEU A 115 -1.43 21.76 -6.97
C LEU A 115 -0.68 20.47 -7.29
N ILE A 116 0.05 20.44 -8.42
CA ILE A 116 0.81 19.26 -8.85
C ILE A 116 1.82 18.85 -7.78
N PHE A 117 2.56 19.80 -7.22
CA PHE A 117 3.54 19.54 -6.18
C PHE A 117 2.90 18.88 -4.94
N LYS A 118 1.78 19.40 -4.45
CA LYS A 118 1.07 18.82 -3.29
C LYS A 118 0.53 17.41 -3.57
N VAL A 119 -0.02 17.18 -4.75
CA VAL A 119 -0.51 15.85 -5.15
C VAL A 119 0.64 14.84 -5.22
N VAL A 120 1.78 15.22 -5.78
CA VAL A 120 2.97 14.35 -5.85
C VAL A 120 3.50 14.05 -4.43
N VAL A 121 3.59 15.05 -3.55
CA VAL A 121 4.01 14.84 -2.17
C VAL A 121 3.06 13.91 -1.42
N LEU A 122 1.76 14.10 -1.57
CA LEU A 122 0.74 13.23 -0.98
C LEU A 122 0.89 11.77 -1.46
N ALA A 123 1.07 11.58 -2.76
CA ALA A 123 1.25 10.26 -3.35
C ALA A 123 2.54 9.59 -2.84
N ILE A 124 3.66 10.32 -2.81
CA ILE A 124 4.94 9.80 -2.29
C ILE A 124 4.81 9.37 -0.84
N LEU A 125 4.21 10.21 0.01
CA LEU A 125 4.00 9.87 1.42
C LEU A 125 3.11 8.64 1.57
N GLY A 126 2.01 8.56 0.84
CA GLY A 126 1.13 7.39 0.85
C GLY A 126 1.82 6.10 0.40
N LEU A 127 2.70 6.19 -0.61
CA LEU A 127 3.44 5.04 -1.13
C LEU A 127 4.48 4.48 -0.14
N TYR A 128 5.11 5.32 0.68
CA TYR A 128 6.20 4.89 1.55
C TYR A 128 5.78 4.70 3.01
N VAL A 129 4.88 5.53 3.55
CA VAL A 129 4.49 5.51 4.96
C VAL A 129 3.88 4.16 5.36
N PHE A 130 2.92 3.66 4.60
CA PHE A 130 2.23 2.42 4.96
C PHE A 130 3.11 1.17 4.90
N PRO A 131 3.95 0.97 3.87
CA PRO A 131 4.96 -0.09 3.88
C PRO A 131 5.95 0.00 5.04
N VAL A 132 6.44 1.20 5.37
CA VAL A 132 7.37 1.40 6.49
C VAL A 132 6.72 1.05 7.83
N ILE A 133 5.48 1.46 8.07
CA ILE A 133 4.73 1.07 9.28
C ILE A 133 4.57 -0.44 9.37
N SER A 134 4.32 -1.11 8.25
CA SER A 134 4.13 -2.56 8.18
C SER A 134 5.39 -3.36 8.56
N ARG A 135 6.58 -2.80 8.36
CA ARG A 135 7.86 -3.51 8.49
C ARG A 135 8.70 -3.08 9.68
N PHE A 136 8.53 -1.84 10.14
CA PHE A 136 9.39 -1.27 11.19
C PHE A 136 8.55 -0.83 12.39
N ASN A 137 8.95 -1.28 13.57
CA ASN A 137 8.33 -0.84 14.82
C ASN A 137 9.00 0.43 15.35
N MET A 138 8.82 1.54 14.62
CA MET A 138 9.43 2.84 14.94
C MET A 138 8.42 3.82 15.56
N PRO A 139 8.88 4.86 16.29
CA PRO A 139 8.04 5.96 16.72
C PRO A 139 7.60 6.82 15.52
N ILE A 140 6.43 7.47 15.64
CA ILE A 140 5.76 8.24 14.57
C ILE A 140 6.69 9.25 13.86
N PRO A 141 7.51 10.09 14.56
CA PRO A 141 8.38 11.04 13.86
C PRO A 141 9.43 10.35 12.98
N ARG A 142 9.97 9.22 13.44
CA ARG A 142 10.98 8.46 12.69
C ARG A 142 10.39 7.81 11.45
N ILE A 143 9.14 7.32 11.51
CA ILE A 143 8.42 6.79 10.34
C ILE A 143 8.31 7.85 9.25
N PHE A 144 7.91 9.07 9.62
CA PHE A 144 7.77 10.18 8.67
C PHE A 144 9.10 10.51 7.98
N VAL A 145 10.15 10.72 8.78
CA VAL A 145 11.49 11.05 8.26
C VAL A 145 12.05 9.92 7.39
N SER A 146 11.92 8.67 7.85
CA SER A 146 12.40 7.50 7.09
C SER A 146 11.67 7.36 5.77
N SER A 147 10.34 7.53 5.73
CA SER A 147 9.56 7.45 4.49
C SER A 147 9.98 8.52 3.49
N LEU A 148 10.23 9.75 3.94
CA LEU A 148 10.69 10.83 3.09
C LEU A 148 12.12 10.59 2.57
N LEU A 149 13.05 10.17 3.44
CA LEU A 149 14.42 9.85 3.07
C LEU A 149 14.49 8.69 2.06
N LEU A 150 13.71 7.62 2.27
CA LEU A 150 13.66 6.50 1.36
C LEU A 150 13.11 6.90 -0.02
N SER A 151 12.11 7.77 -0.07
CA SER A 151 11.55 8.24 -1.35
C SER A 151 12.56 9.05 -2.18
N ILE A 152 13.34 9.91 -1.52
CA ILE A 152 14.37 10.74 -2.19
C ILE A 152 15.57 9.88 -2.59
N ARG A 153 16.00 8.95 -1.74
CA ARG A 153 17.17 8.10 -2.00
C ARG A 153 16.94 7.11 -3.14
N HIS A 154 15.70 6.68 -3.34
CA HIS A 154 15.34 5.67 -4.34
C HIS A 154 14.35 6.23 -5.39
N LEU A 155 14.70 7.37 -5.99
CA LEU A 155 13.85 8.08 -6.97
C LEU A 155 13.35 7.19 -8.11
N LEU A 156 14.18 6.29 -8.63
CA LEU A 156 13.77 5.40 -9.72
C LEU A 156 12.62 4.47 -9.30
N SER A 157 12.70 3.92 -8.09
CA SER A 157 11.62 3.09 -7.52
C SER A 157 10.38 3.93 -7.22
N THR A 158 10.56 5.18 -6.77
CA THR A 158 9.46 6.12 -6.51
C THR A 158 8.71 6.44 -7.80
N VAL A 159 9.43 6.77 -8.87
CA VAL A 159 8.84 7.05 -10.19
C VAL A 159 8.10 5.82 -10.72
N PHE A 160 8.71 4.64 -10.63
CA PHE A 160 8.05 3.39 -11.02
C PHE A 160 6.72 3.19 -10.27
N MET A 161 6.71 3.32 -8.95
CA MET A 161 5.50 3.17 -8.14
C MET A 161 4.44 4.23 -8.44
N LEU A 162 4.84 5.48 -8.70
CA LEU A 162 3.92 6.55 -9.11
C LEU A 162 3.27 6.24 -10.47
N VAL A 163 4.04 5.73 -11.44
CA VAL A 163 3.49 5.33 -12.74
C VAL A 163 2.48 4.18 -12.58
N VAL A 164 2.82 3.17 -11.79
CA VAL A 164 1.89 2.04 -11.51
C VAL A 164 0.63 2.53 -10.80
N LEU A 165 0.77 3.45 -9.82
CA LEU A 165 -0.36 4.06 -9.12
C LEU A 165 -1.27 4.83 -10.09
N PHE A 166 -0.68 5.61 -10.99
CA PHE A 166 -1.41 6.39 -11.99
C PHE A 166 -2.17 5.47 -12.96
N ILE A 167 -1.52 4.40 -13.46
CA ILE A 167 -2.14 3.42 -14.35
C ILE A 167 -3.30 2.71 -13.62
N ALA A 168 -3.10 2.28 -12.36
CA ALA A 168 -4.13 1.63 -11.57
C ALA A 168 -5.33 2.56 -11.31
N GLY A 169 -5.07 3.83 -10.99
CA GLY A 169 -6.10 4.85 -10.80
C GLY A 169 -6.89 5.11 -12.09
N TYR A 170 -6.22 5.31 -13.21
CA TYR A 170 -6.86 5.49 -14.51
C TYR A 170 -7.71 4.28 -14.90
N ALA A 171 -7.17 3.06 -14.73
CA ALA A 171 -7.89 1.83 -15.01
C ALA A 171 -9.14 1.66 -14.13
N THR A 172 -9.08 2.06 -12.85
CA THR A 172 -10.23 2.03 -11.94
C THR A 172 -11.33 2.99 -12.36
N ILE A 173 -10.97 4.19 -12.83
CA ILE A 173 -11.93 5.18 -13.33
C ILE A 173 -12.59 4.70 -14.63
N SER A 174 -11.80 4.13 -15.55
CA SER A 174 -12.29 3.64 -16.85
C SER A 174 -13.13 2.36 -16.70
N TYR A 175 -12.78 1.49 -15.76
CA TYR A 175 -13.41 0.18 -15.52
C TYR A 175 -13.68 -0.03 -14.03
N PRO A 176 -14.78 0.50 -13.46
CA PRO A 176 -15.02 0.48 -12.02
C PRO A 176 -15.02 -0.91 -11.36
N TYR A 177 -15.35 -1.97 -12.10
CA TYR A 177 -15.30 -3.34 -11.57
C TYR A 177 -13.88 -3.81 -11.22
N LEU A 178 -12.84 -3.21 -11.79
CA LEU A 178 -11.46 -3.53 -11.48
C LEU A 178 -11.04 -3.10 -10.06
N VAL A 179 -11.83 -2.28 -9.38
CA VAL A 179 -11.57 -1.89 -7.98
C VAL A 179 -11.44 -3.10 -7.05
N PHE A 180 -12.09 -4.23 -7.35
CA PHE A 180 -12.00 -5.45 -6.55
C PHE A 180 -10.68 -6.22 -6.73
N VAL A 181 -9.84 -5.84 -7.70
CA VAL A 181 -8.56 -6.52 -7.98
C VAL A 181 -7.38 -5.58 -7.91
N LEU A 182 -7.52 -4.36 -8.43
CA LEU A 182 -6.42 -3.41 -8.61
C LEU A 182 -5.72 -2.99 -7.31
N PRO A 183 -6.40 -2.74 -6.18
CA PRO A 183 -5.71 -2.40 -4.94
C PRO A 183 -4.75 -3.49 -4.47
N GLY A 184 -5.17 -4.78 -4.54
CA GLY A 184 -4.32 -5.91 -4.21
C GLY A 184 -3.17 -6.09 -5.20
N ALA A 185 -3.46 -5.99 -6.50
CA ALA A 185 -2.45 -6.07 -7.55
C ALA A 185 -1.42 -4.93 -7.42
N PHE A 186 -1.88 -3.71 -7.16
CA PHE A 186 -1.01 -2.56 -6.89
C PHE A 186 -0.12 -2.79 -5.67
N ALA A 187 -0.72 -3.21 -4.54
CA ALA A 187 0.03 -3.51 -3.32
C ALA A 187 1.06 -4.63 -3.56
N PHE A 188 0.71 -5.66 -4.32
CA PHE A 188 1.63 -6.73 -4.70
C PHE A 188 2.81 -6.21 -5.54
N LEU A 189 2.55 -5.41 -6.58
CA LEU A 189 3.60 -4.81 -7.40
C LEU A 189 4.50 -3.88 -6.57
N GLN A 190 3.94 -3.15 -5.62
CA GLN A 190 4.68 -2.30 -4.70
C GLN A 190 5.66 -3.09 -3.81
N THR A 191 5.37 -4.36 -3.49
CA THR A 191 6.27 -5.18 -2.66
C THR A 191 7.63 -5.40 -3.30
N PHE A 192 7.76 -5.44 -4.63
CA PHE A 192 9.03 -5.72 -5.30
C PHE A 192 10.09 -4.64 -5.04
N PRO A 193 9.85 -3.36 -5.34
CA PRO A 193 10.83 -2.32 -5.03
C PRO A 193 10.95 -2.07 -3.53
N MET A 194 9.84 -2.08 -2.80
CA MET A 194 9.85 -1.73 -1.38
C MET A 194 10.57 -2.74 -0.50
N GLU A 195 10.36 -4.04 -0.70
CA GLU A 195 11.07 -5.08 0.06
C GLU A 195 12.59 -5.05 -0.22
N LYS A 196 12.99 -4.77 -1.47
CA LYS A 196 14.41 -4.61 -1.80
C LYS A 196 15.03 -3.41 -1.07
N ILE A 197 14.31 -2.29 -1.01
CA ILE A 197 14.75 -1.06 -0.34
C ILE A 197 14.80 -1.29 1.18
N MET A 198 13.74 -1.83 1.77
CA MET A 198 13.63 -2.01 3.22
C MET A 198 14.66 -3.02 3.75
N ARG A 199 14.86 -4.14 3.09
CA ARG A 199 15.87 -5.13 3.48
C ARG A 199 17.30 -4.56 3.49
N ALA A 200 17.60 -3.62 2.59
CA ALA A 200 18.91 -2.96 2.58
C ALA A 200 19.13 -2.01 3.77
N HIS A 201 18.05 -1.62 4.47
CA HIS A 201 18.07 -0.66 5.59
C HIS A 201 17.62 -1.28 6.93
N MET A 202 17.25 -2.56 6.94
CA MET A 202 16.97 -3.30 8.18
C MET A 202 18.23 -3.50 8.99
N THR A 203 18.15 -3.25 10.29
CA THR A 203 19.18 -3.66 11.25
C THR A 203 19.11 -5.17 11.45
N GLU A 204 20.19 -5.78 12.00
CA GLU A 204 20.17 -7.21 12.34
C GLU A 204 19.08 -7.52 13.39
N GLU A 205 18.80 -6.59 14.31
CA GLU A 205 17.74 -6.72 15.31
C GLU A 205 16.35 -6.76 14.64
N ASP A 206 16.08 -5.88 13.68
CA ASP A 206 14.81 -5.86 12.92
C ASP A 206 14.63 -7.15 12.09
N ARG A 207 15.73 -7.71 11.57
CA ARG A 207 15.71 -8.99 10.83
C ARG A 207 15.38 -10.16 11.74
N VAL A 208 16.01 -10.22 12.90
CA VAL A 208 15.79 -11.27 13.89
C VAL A 208 14.34 -11.19 14.42
N GLU A 209 13.80 -9.99 14.63
CA GLU A 209 12.40 -9.81 15.04
C GLU A 209 11.44 -10.29 13.94
N ASP A 210 11.67 -9.93 12.67
CA ASP A 210 10.86 -10.38 11.53
C ASP A 210 10.92 -11.91 11.36
N GLU A 211 12.11 -12.51 11.53
CA GLU A 211 12.33 -13.97 11.46
C GLU A 211 11.78 -14.70 12.68
N SER A 212 11.90 -14.17 13.89
CA SER A 212 11.40 -14.80 15.10
C SER A 212 9.87 -14.85 15.16
N VAL A 213 9.23 -13.81 14.68
CA VAL A 213 7.77 -13.79 14.48
C VAL A 213 7.37 -14.86 13.47
N ASP A 214 8.17 -15.08 12.44
CA ASP A 214 7.94 -16.11 11.43
C ASP A 214 8.18 -17.53 11.98
N GLN A 215 9.21 -17.74 12.82
CA GLN A 215 9.52 -19.04 13.44
C GLN A 215 8.42 -19.48 14.43
N TRP A 216 7.87 -18.57 15.20
CA TRP A 216 6.80 -18.88 16.15
C TRP A 216 5.56 -19.47 15.45
N TYR A 217 5.26 -19.11 14.22
CA TYR A 217 4.16 -19.69 13.43
C TYR A 217 4.48 -21.10 12.94
N LEU A 218 5.70 -21.35 12.48
CA LEU A 218 6.13 -22.68 12.07
C LEU A 218 6.06 -23.68 13.23
N ASP A 219 6.32 -23.21 14.46
CA ASP A 219 6.24 -24.03 15.67
C ASP A 219 4.79 -24.36 16.08
N ILE A 220 3.83 -23.53 15.74
CA ILE A 220 2.40 -23.82 15.98
C ILE A 220 1.88 -24.81 14.95
N GLU A 221 2.21 -24.65 13.68
CA GLU A 221 1.77 -25.52 12.58
C GLU A 221 2.33 -26.93 12.72
N ASN A 222 3.52 -27.09 13.29
CA ASN A 222 4.11 -28.41 13.58
C ASN A 222 3.55 -29.09 14.84
N LYS A 223 2.67 -28.43 15.60
CA LYS A 223 2.03 -28.96 16.82
C LYS A 223 0.55 -29.35 16.63
N GLU A 224 -0.03 -29.05 15.48
CA GLU A 224 -1.35 -29.53 15.07
C GLU A 224 -1.25 -30.72 14.12
#